data_aad59ba64d1dcf09fa395185cfdb4d2e
#
_entry.id   aad59ba64d1dcf09fa395185cfdb4d2e
#
_cell.length_a   1.000
_cell.length_b   1.000
_cell.length_c   1.000
_cell.angle_alpha   90.00
_cell.angle_beta   90.00
_cell.angle_gamma   90.00
#
_symmetry.space_group_name_H-M   'P 1'
#
loop_
_entity.id
_entity.type
_entity.pdbx_description
1 polymer ?
#
loop_
_entity_poly.entity_id
_entity_poly.type
_entity_poly.pdbx_seq_one_letter_code
_entity_poly.pdbx_strand_id
1 'polypeptide(L)'
;REEPNEEELRKIFEELEFRTLIDRIFKKDNQPLSSSPGPLFAQTNTPIQGDLFAEFTANGTVEEKKTNLHTLETLKCDYQLIDNKDKRSKLIQKLLTTKILALDTETTGTEPMEAELVGMSFSFAENQGFYVPVPAEREEALKIVNEFRKVFENEKSLKVGQNIKYDMIVLQNYGVEVKGPLFDTMVAHYVLQPELRHGMDYLAEIYLHYQTIHIEELIGPKGKNQKNMRDLDPKDIYRYACEDADVTLKLKNVLEKELKENDAEKLFYEIEMPLVPVLVNIESNGVLLDTEALKQSSEHFTAQMAAIEKEIYELAGEEFNIASPKQVGEILFDKLKIVDKARKTKTGQYV
;
A
#
# COMPACT_ATOMS: atom_id res chain seq x y z
N ARG A 1 0.04 -16.62 -43.65
CA ARG A 1 -0.11 -16.48 -42.17
C ARG A 1 -1.44 -17.15 -41.85
N GLU A 2 -1.41 -18.19 -41.05
CA GLU A 2 -2.63 -18.79 -40.53
C GLU A 2 -3.24 -17.82 -39.50
N GLU A 3 -4.57 -17.73 -39.47
CA GLU A 3 -5.26 -16.94 -38.44
C GLU A 3 -5.08 -17.64 -37.09
N PRO A 4 -4.81 -16.89 -36.01
CA PRO A 4 -4.59 -17.49 -34.69
C PRO A 4 -5.90 -18.14 -34.20
N ASN A 5 -5.77 -19.30 -33.55
CA ASN A 5 -6.89 -19.96 -32.87
C ASN A 5 -7.28 -19.11 -31.63
N GLU A 6 -8.37 -18.36 -31.76
CA GLU A 6 -8.81 -17.40 -30.72
C GLU A 6 -9.13 -18.08 -29.38
N GLU A 7 -9.68 -19.32 -29.40
CA GLU A 7 -10.00 -20.06 -28.17
C GLU A 7 -8.75 -20.54 -27.44
N GLU A 8 -7.77 -21.02 -28.17
CA GLU A 8 -6.51 -21.52 -27.60
C GLU A 8 -5.65 -20.36 -27.09
N LEU A 9 -5.63 -19.27 -27.84
CA LEU A 9 -4.94 -18.04 -27.46
C LEU A 9 -5.56 -17.41 -26.20
N ARG A 10 -6.88 -17.44 -26.08
CA ARG A 10 -7.60 -16.95 -24.90
C ARG A 10 -7.26 -17.80 -23.65
N LYS A 11 -7.24 -19.13 -23.77
CA LYS A 11 -6.85 -20.03 -22.68
C LYS A 11 -5.42 -19.76 -22.20
N ILE A 12 -4.48 -19.61 -23.14
CA ILE A 12 -3.09 -19.29 -22.81
C ILE A 12 -2.99 -17.92 -22.09
N PHE A 13 -3.73 -16.93 -22.55
CA PHE A 13 -3.72 -15.62 -21.88
C PHE A 13 -4.44 -15.62 -20.53
N GLU A 14 -5.46 -16.46 -20.34
CA GLU A 14 -6.10 -16.68 -19.04
C GLU A 14 -5.16 -17.41 -18.09
N GLU A 15 -4.44 -18.43 -18.55
CA GLU A 15 -3.44 -19.18 -17.79
C GLU A 15 -2.22 -18.31 -17.40
N LEU A 16 -1.80 -17.41 -18.29
CA LEU A 16 -0.71 -16.46 -18.07
C LEU A 16 -1.17 -15.15 -17.43
N GLU A 17 -2.44 -15.04 -17.05
CA GLU A 17 -3.06 -13.85 -16.44
C GLU A 17 -2.90 -12.53 -17.24
N PHE A 18 -2.76 -12.60 -18.55
CA PHE A 18 -2.62 -11.44 -19.43
C PHE A 18 -3.98 -10.75 -19.71
N ARG A 19 -4.68 -10.35 -18.67
CA ARG A 19 -6.05 -9.78 -18.72
C ARG A 19 -6.17 -8.59 -19.69
N THR A 20 -5.20 -7.68 -19.68
CA THR A 20 -5.18 -6.52 -20.60
C THR A 20 -4.95 -6.90 -22.08
N LEU A 21 -4.27 -8.00 -22.35
CA LEU A 21 -4.09 -8.51 -23.72
C LEU A 21 -5.37 -9.19 -24.21
N ILE A 22 -6.06 -9.91 -23.36
CA ILE A 22 -7.38 -10.49 -23.65
C ILE A 22 -8.34 -9.39 -24.09
N ASP A 23 -8.44 -8.32 -23.32
CA ASP A 23 -9.30 -7.17 -23.64
C ASP A 23 -8.94 -6.47 -24.95
N ARG A 24 -7.64 -6.29 -25.23
CA ARG A 24 -7.16 -5.63 -26.46
C ARG A 24 -7.36 -6.46 -27.72
N ILE A 25 -7.24 -7.78 -27.60
CA ILE A 25 -7.23 -8.69 -28.76
C ILE A 25 -8.64 -9.18 -29.08
N PHE A 26 -9.47 -9.44 -28.05
CA PHE A 26 -10.78 -10.10 -28.22
C PHE A 26 -11.97 -9.14 -28.08
N LYS A 27 -11.83 -7.89 -27.57
CA LYS A 27 -12.86 -6.87 -27.68
C LYS A 27 -12.77 -6.21 -29.06
N LYS A 28 -13.38 -6.82 -30.06
CA LYS A 28 -13.80 -6.14 -31.29
C LYS A 28 -15.13 -5.46 -31.00
N ASP A 29 -15.10 -4.11 -30.73
CA ASP A 29 -16.15 -3.25 -31.22
C ASP A 29 -15.79 -1.76 -31.12
N ASN A 30 -15.74 -1.14 -32.27
CA ASN A 30 -16.04 0.23 -32.69
C ASN A 30 -16.02 1.35 -31.64
N GLN A 31 -14.81 1.89 -31.35
CA GLN A 31 -14.68 3.36 -31.26
C GLN A 31 -13.27 3.79 -31.70
N PRO A 32 -13.12 4.88 -32.46
CA PRO A 32 -11.81 5.35 -32.90
C PRO A 32 -11.03 5.85 -31.69
N LEU A 33 -9.81 5.35 -31.54
CA LEU A 33 -8.82 5.80 -30.58
C LEU A 33 -8.59 7.31 -30.73
N SER A 34 -9.13 8.10 -29.83
CA SER A 34 -8.66 9.46 -29.63
C SER A 34 -7.31 9.38 -28.88
N SER A 35 -6.24 9.41 -29.65
CA SER A 35 -4.88 9.54 -29.15
C SER A 35 -4.67 10.96 -28.64
N SER A 36 -4.75 11.14 -27.33
CA SER A 36 -4.15 12.30 -26.66
C SER A 36 -3.29 11.75 -25.52
N PRO A 37 -1.95 11.83 -25.63
CA PRO A 37 -1.11 11.64 -24.47
C PRO A 37 -1.28 12.85 -23.56
N GLY A 38 -1.87 12.63 -22.39
CA GLY A 38 -1.87 13.61 -21.32
C GLY A 38 -0.42 13.93 -20.87
N PRO A 39 -0.16 15.13 -20.36
CA PRO A 39 1.19 15.57 -20.02
C PRO A 39 1.76 14.76 -18.84
N LEU A 40 2.93 14.21 -19.08
CA LEU A 40 3.73 13.39 -18.19
C LEU A 40 4.46 14.25 -17.16
N PHE A 41 3.88 15.16 -16.48
CA PHE A 41 4.43 15.90 -15.33
C PHE A 41 3.43 17.02 -14.95
N ALA A 42 2.43 16.68 -14.16
CA ALA A 42 1.78 17.67 -13.31
C ALA A 42 2.39 17.52 -11.93
N GLN A 43 3.08 18.56 -11.47
CA GLN A 43 3.61 18.66 -10.13
C GLN A 43 2.46 18.63 -9.13
N THR A 44 2.36 17.57 -8.36
CA THR A 44 1.70 17.60 -7.05
C THR A 44 2.73 17.23 -6.02
N ASN A 45 3.02 18.18 -5.13
CA ASN A 45 3.81 17.99 -3.92
C ASN A 45 3.05 17.04 -2.98
N THR A 46 3.26 15.77 -3.13
CA THR A 46 2.95 14.74 -2.12
C THR A 46 4.07 13.71 -2.15
N PRO A 47 4.57 13.27 -0.99
CA PRO A 47 5.64 12.28 -0.95
C PRO A 47 5.12 10.98 -1.56
N ILE A 48 5.86 10.47 -2.54
CA ILE A 48 5.58 9.20 -3.20
C ILE A 48 6.04 8.10 -2.23
N GLN A 49 5.11 7.61 -1.45
CA GLN A 49 5.20 6.28 -0.88
C GLN A 49 3.78 5.75 -0.71
N GLY A 50 3.27 5.11 -1.73
CA GLY A 50 1.94 4.55 -1.78
C GLY A 50 1.57 4.26 -3.23
N ASP A 51 1.68 3.02 -3.60
CA ASP A 51 1.03 2.40 -4.74
C ASP A 51 1.31 2.99 -6.13
N LEU A 52 2.48 2.66 -6.69
CA LEU A 52 2.82 2.92 -8.09
C LEU A 52 1.85 2.26 -9.10
N PHE A 53 0.87 1.49 -8.64
CA PHE A 53 -0.08 0.72 -9.45
C PHE A 53 -1.55 1.11 -9.28
N ALA A 54 -1.90 2.09 -8.41
CA ALA A 54 -3.28 2.50 -8.18
C ALA A 54 -3.92 3.29 -9.35
N GLU A 55 -3.14 3.79 -10.30
CA GLU A 55 -3.66 4.59 -11.42
C GLU A 55 -4.21 3.76 -12.61
N PHE A 56 -4.19 2.42 -12.53
CA PHE A 56 -4.61 1.58 -13.67
C PHE A 56 -6.08 1.12 -13.61
N THR A 57 -6.86 1.50 -12.60
CA THR A 57 -8.23 1.01 -12.42
C THR A 57 -9.36 2.04 -12.59
N ALA A 58 -9.07 3.25 -13.04
CA ALA A 58 -10.12 4.23 -13.33
C ALA A 58 -10.48 4.22 -14.82
N ASN A 59 -11.53 3.53 -15.17
CA ASN A 59 -12.42 3.54 -16.33
C ASN A 59 -12.51 2.20 -17.07
N GLY A 60 -13.34 1.36 -16.56
CA GLY A 60 -13.88 0.22 -17.27
C GLY A 60 -14.97 -0.41 -16.42
N THR A 61 -16.22 -0.19 -16.78
CA THR A 61 -17.33 -1.02 -16.31
C THR A 61 -17.06 -2.45 -16.76
N VAL A 62 -16.46 -3.22 -15.86
CA VAL A 62 -16.33 -4.66 -16.02
C VAL A 62 -17.69 -5.23 -15.63
N GLU A 63 -18.39 -5.87 -16.56
CA GLU A 63 -19.42 -6.83 -16.18
C GLU A 63 -18.72 -7.90 -15.31
N GLU A 64 -19.04 -7.89 -14.01
CA GLU A 64 -18.61 -8.87 -13.06
C GLU A 64 -19.04 -10.27 -13.54
N LYS A 65 -18.08 -11.05 -14.05
CA LYS A 65 -18.20 -12.49 -13.87
C LYS A 65 -18.17 -12.68 -12.36
N LYS A 66 -19.34 -12.97 -11.76
CA LYS A 66 -19.45 -13.40 -10.36
C LYS A 66 -18.61 -14.67 -10.21
N THR A 67 -17.33 -14.49 -9.88
CA THR A 67 -16.58 -15.54 -9.21
C THR A 67 -17.31 -15.74 -7.90
N ASN A 68 -17.69 -16.98 -7.57
CA ASN A 68 -18.35 -17.31 -6.29
C ASN A 68 -17.30 -17.20 -5.15
N LEU A 69 -16.83 -15.99 -4.89
CA LEU A 69 -15.93 -15.72 -3.77
C LEU A 69 -16.74 -15.80 -2.47
N HIS A 70 -16.13 -16.35 -1.45
CA HIS A 70 -16.67 -16.26 -0.11
C HIS A 70 -16.55 -14.82 0.39
N THR A 71 -17.49 -14.40 1.20
CA THR A 71 -17.50 -13.10 1.89
C THR A 71 -17.76 -13.33 3.36
N LEU A 72 -17.59 -12.31 4.19
CA LEU A 72 -17.92 -12.38 5.60
C LEU A 72 -19.38 -12.83 5.85
N GLU A 73 -20.28 -12.56 4.91
CA GLU A 73 -21.70 -12.93 5.04
C GLU A 73 -21.99 -14.38 4.67
N THR A 74 -21.10 -14.99 3.86
CA THR A 74 -21.21 -16.41 3.47
C THR A 74 -20.52 -17.35 4.45
N LEU A 75 -19.64 -16.83 5.32
CA LEU A 75 -18.91 -17.61 6.31
C LEU A 75 -19.47 -17.38 7.73
N LYS A 76 -19.43 -18.41 8.54
CA LYS A 76 -19.80 -18.30 9.96
C LYS A 76 -18.56 -17.92 10.77
N CYS A 77 -18.42 -16.63 11.09
CA CYS A 77 -17.30 -16.08 11.85
C CYS A 77 -17.74 -15.71 13.28
N ASP A 78 -16.83 -15.90 14.25
CA ASP A 78 -16.97 -15.44 15.64
C ASP A 78 -16.10 -14.20 15.84
N TYR A 79 -16.62 -13.03 15.41
CA TYR A 79 -15.94 -11.74 15.56
C TYR A 79 -16.51 -10.98 16.75
N GLN A 80 -15.65 -10.53 17.64
CA GLN A 80 -16.03 -9.97 18.93
C GLN A 80 -15.45 -8.58 19.18
N LEU A 81 -16.31 -7.63 19.53
CA LEU A 81 -15.92 -6.33 20.04
C LEU A 81 -15.57 -6.42 21.54
N ILE A 82 -14.33 -6.05 21.86
CA ILE A 82 -13.75 -6.11 23.21
C ILE A 82 -13.70 -4.70 23.83
N ASP A 83 -14.86 -4.19 24.19
CA ASP A 83 -15.14 -2.80 24.56
C ASP A 83 -14.99 -2.47 26.04
N ASN A 84 -14.70 -3.45 26.89
CA ASN A 84 -14.56 -3.23 28.32
C ASN A 84 -13.41 -4.03 28.95
N LYS A 85 -13.00 -3.65 30.16
CA LYS A 85 -11.85 -4.19 30.88
C LYS A 85 -11.96 -5.70 31.16
N ASP A 86 -13.15 -6.20 31.49
CA ASP A 86 -13.35 -7.62 31.80
C ASP A 86 -13.16 -8.48 30.54
N LYS A 87 -13.68 -8.04 29.41
CA LYS A 87 -13.46 -8.70 28.11
C LYS A 87 -11.98 -8.67 27.74
N ARG A 88 -11.29 -7.50 27.89
CA ARG A 88 -9.84 -7.39 27.62
C ARG A 88 -9.04 -8.34 28.50
N SER A 89 -9.32 -8.40 29.79
CA SER A 89 -8.61 -9.30 30.72
C SER A 89 -8.77 -10.77 30.33
N LYS A 90 -9.98 -11.20 29.92
CA LYS A 90 -10.24 -12.56 29.43
C LYS A 90 -9.50 -12.84 28.12
N LEU A 91 -9.50 -11.89 27.19
CA LEU A 91 -8.78 -12.01 25.93
C LEU A 91 -7.28 -12.14 26.17
N ILE A 92 -6.69 -11.27 26.99
CA ILE A 92 -5.24 -11.31 27.34
C ILE A 92 -4.83 -12.68 27.88
N GLN A 93 -5.62 -13.28 28.77
CA GLN A 93 -5.34 -14.62 29.29
C GLN A 93 -5.28 -15.68 28.21
N LYS A 94 -6.15 -15.63 27.22
CA LYS A 94 -6.11 -16.52 26.04
C LYS A 94 -4.88 -16.26 25.18
N LEU A 95 -4.62 -14.98 24.84
CA LEU A 95 -3.50 -14.59 23.99
C LEU A 95 -2.14 -14.95 24.56
N LEU A 96 -1.97 -14.89 25.89
CA LEU A 96 -0.71 -15.26 26.55
C LEU A 96 -0.35 -16.75 26.41
N THR A 97 -1.32 -17.61 26.16
CA THR A 97 -1.11 -19.06 25.96
C THR A 97 -1.06 -19.46 24.50
N THR A 98 -1.30 -18.52 23.59
CA THR A 98 -1.41 -18.76 22.15
C THR A 98 -0.01 -18.86 21.53
N LYS A 99 0.21 -19.87 20.68
CA LYS A 99 1.49 -20.10 20.00
C LYS A 99 1.63 -19.27 18.71
N ILE A 100 0.52 -19.02 18.02
CA ILE A 100 0.46 -18.27 16.77
C ILE A 100 -0.62 -17.20 16.94
N LEU A 101 -0.26 -15.96 16.75
CA LEU A 101 -1.14 -14.80 16.94
C LEU A 101 -1.05 -13.88 15.74
N ALA A 102 -2.10 -13.82 14.95
CA ALA A 102 -2.26 -12.76 13.97
C ALA A 102 -2.73 -11.49 14.67
N LEU A 103 -2.16 -10.37 14.28
CA LEU A 103 -2.45 -9.03 14.79
C LEU A 103 -2.48 -8.02 13.65
N ASP A 104 -3.31 -7.00 13.85
CA ASP A 104 -3.38 -5.85 12.95
C ASP A 104 -3.76 -4.62 13.77
N THR A 105 -3.42 -3.42 13.27
CA THR A 105 -3.70 -2.14 13.94
C THR A 105 -4.51 -1.21 13.05
N GLU A 106 -5.64 -0.73 13.57
CA GLU A 106 -6.40 0.35 12.96
C GLU A 106 -5.86 1.70 13.41
N THR A 107 -5.63 2.59 12.45
CA THR A 107 -4.98 3.88 12.71
C THR A 107 -5.64 5.04 11.97
N THR A 108 -5.20 6.26 12.29
CA THR A 108 -5.70 7.47 11.64
C THR A 108 -5.07 7.79 10.29
N GLY A 109 -4.02 7.06 9.89
CA GLY A 109 -3.31 7.34 8.63
C GLY A 109 -2.30 6.27 8.28
N THR A 110 -1.63 6.43 7.15
CA THR A 110 -0.69 5.45 6.59
C THR A 110 0.78 5.70 7.00
N GLU A 111 1.07 6.83 7.63
CA GLU A 111 2.41 7.17 8.14
C GLU A 111 2.55 6.71 9.59
N PRO A 112 3.24 5.59 9.87
CA PRO A 112 3.21 4.96 11.19
C PRO A 112 3.81 5.83 12.30
N MET A 113 4.71 6.77 11.97
CA MET A 113 5.31 7.68 12.94
C MET A 113 4.36 8.80 13.40
N GLU A 114 3.34 9.14 12.60
CA GLU A 114 2.38 10.22 12.85
C GLU A 114 0.98 9.70 13.17
N ALA A 115 0.69 8.45 12.78
CA ALA A 115 -0.62 7.85 12.92
C ALA A 115 -0.97 7.58 14.38
N GLU A 116 -2.20 7.90 14.76
CA GLU A 116 -2.76 7.54 16.06
C GLU A 116 -3.44 6.17 15.98
N LEU A 117 -3.26 5.36 17.00
CA LEU A 117 -3.87 4.04 17.11
C LEU A 117 -5.36 4.15 17.44
N VAL A 118 -6.22 3.63 16.57
CA VAL A 118 -7.69 3.59 16.71
C VAL A 118 -8.16 2.28 17.36
N GLY A 119 -7.45 1.19 17.10
CA GLY A 119 -7.76 -0.10 17.69
C GLY A 119 -6.72 -1.15 17.35
N MET A 120 -6.84 -2.30 17.99
CA MET A 120 -6.00 -3.47 17.79
C MET A 120 -6.88 -4.69 17.54
N SER A 121 -6.59 -5.45 16.50
CA SER A 121 -7.29 -6.69 16.22
C SER A 121 -6.39 -7.91 16.38
N PHE A 122 -6.99 -9.03 16.73
CA PHE A 122 -6.29 -10.28 17.03
C PHE A 122 -7.07 -11.47 16.47
N SER A 123 -6.33 -12.43 15.90
CA SER A 123 -6.86 -13.75 15.56
C SER A 123 -5.84 -14.84 15.90
N PHE A 124 -6.32 -15.96 16.46
CA PHE A 124 -5.51 -17.13 16.77
C PHE A 124 -6.18 -18.46 16.39
N ALA A 125 -7.32 -18.37 15.74
CA ALA A 125 -8.02 -19.47 15.11
C ALA A 125 -8.82 -18.95 13.93
N GLU A 126 -8.87 -19.71 12.85
CA GLU A 126 -9.61 -19.33 11.64
C GLU A 126 -11.08 -19.08 11.94
N ASN A 127 -11.65 -18.08 11.27
CA ASN A 127 -13.00 -17.57 11.46
C ASN A 127 -13.28 -17.00 12.87
N GLN A 128 -12.24 -16.56 13.57
CA GLN A 128 -12.32 -15.92 14.86
C GLN A 128 -11.50 -14.65 14.90
N GLY A 129 -12.08 -13.57 15.39
CA GLY A 129 -11.43 -12.27 15.48
C GLY A 129 -11.87 -11.49 16.73
N PHE A 130 -10.96 -10.67 17.25
CA PHE A 130 -11.19 -9.86 18.44
C PHE A 130 -10.68 -8.44 18.18
N TYR A 131 -11.56 -7.45 18.25
CA TYR A 131 -11.19 -6.05 18.09
C TYR A 131 -11.26 -5.31 19.43
N VAL A 132 -10.18 -4.63 19.78
CA VAL A 132 -10.04 -3.81 20.98
C VAL A 132 -9.97 -2.35 20.55
N PRO A 133 -11.00 -1.55 20.76
CA PRO A 133 -10.98 -0.13 20.45
C PRO A 133 -10.03 0.62 21.41
N VAL A 134 -9.29 1.59 20.86
CA VAL A 134 -8.37 2.46 21.59
C VAL A 134 -8.88 3.89 21.48
N PRO A 135 -9.12 4.59 22.62
CA PRO A 135 -9.63 5.95 22.62
C PRO A 135 -8.60 6.96 22.08
N ALA A 136 -9.10 8.13 21.64
CA ALA A 136 -8.26 9.22 21.17
C ALA A 136 -7.41 9.85 22.29
N GLU A 137 -7.91 9.80 23.52
CA GLU A 137 -7.20 10.33 24.67
C GLU A 137 -5.90 9.52 24.91
N ARG A 138 -4.75 10.16 24.75
CA ARG A 138 -3.43 9.52 24.74
C ARG A 138 -3.12 8.72 26.01
N GLU A 139 -3.47 9.24 27.17
CA GLU A 139 -3.20 8.57 28.44
C GLU A 139 -4.03 7.31 28.62
N GLU A 140 -5.30 7.34 28.21
CA GLU A 140 -6.16 6.16 28.24
C GLU A 140 -5.74 5.13 27.19
N ALA A 141 -5.36 5.59 26.00
CA ALA A 141 -4.78 4.73 24.96
C ALA A 141 -3.55 3.99 25.45
N LEU A 142 -2.60 4.69 26.07
CA LEU A 142 -1.39 4.08 26.66
C LEU A 142 -1.72 3.05 27.73
N LYS A 143 -2.74 3.29 28.58
CA LYS A 143 -3.16 2.31 29.59
C LYS A 143 -3.69 1.03 28.95
N ILE A 144 -4.57 1.17 27.91
CA ILE A 144 -5.15 0.02 27.22
C ILE A 144 -4.06 -0.78 26.50
N VAL A 145 -3.22 -0.11 25.71
CA VAL A 145 -2.13 -0.78 24.99
C VAL A 145 -1.18 -1.49 25.95
N ASN A 146 -0.85 -0.87 27.11
CA ASN A 146 0.00 -1.47 28.12
C ASN A 146 -0.62 -2.70 28.80
N GLU A 147 -1.95 -2.85 28.85
CA GLU A 147 -2.58 -4.11 29.31
C GLU A 147 -2.13 -5.30 28.43
N PHE A 148 -1.89 -5.08 27.13
CA PHE A 148 -1.48 -6.09 26.15
C PHE A 148 0.05 -6.24 26.01
N ARG A 149 0.87 -5.44 26.72
CA ARG A 149 2.34 -5.48 26.63
C ARG A 149 2.89 -6.91 26.69
N LYS A 150 2.46 -7.70 27.67
CA LYS A 150 2.94 -9.08 27.84
C LYS A 150 2.57 -10.01 26.69
N VAL A 151 1.53 -9.69 25.94
CA VAL A 151 1.11 -10.44 24.73
C VAL A 151 2.05 -10.11 23.58
N PHE A 152 2.29 -8.83 23.33
CA PHE A 152 3.18 -8.38 22.26
C PHE A 152 4.63 -8.80 22.51
N GLU A 153 5.10 -8.67 23.75
CA GLU A 153 6.48 -9.00 24.15
C GLU A 153 6.70 -10.50 24.44
N ASN A 154 5.71 -11.38 24.20
CA ASN A 154 5.88 -12.82 24.41
C ASN A 154 6.77 -13.44 23.34
N GLU A 155 8.02 -13.71 23.67
CA GLU A 155 9.02 -14.29 22.77
C GLU A 155 8.71 -15.72 22.30
N LYS A 156 7.74 -16.40 22.93
CA LYS A 156 7.37 -17.78 22.59
C LYS A 156 6.21 -17.87 21.60
N SER A 157 5.56 -16.75 21.30
CA SER A 157 4.42 -16.66 20.38
C SER A 157 4.89 -16.10 19.04
N LEU A 158 4.60 -16.82 17.95
CA LEU A 158 4.76 -16.32 16.59
C LEU A 158 3.74 -15.20 16.36
N LYS A 159 4.20 -14.00 16.01
CA LYS A 159 3.34 -12.89 15.57
C LYS A 159 3.24 -12.90 14.07
N VAL A 160 2.02 -12.83 13.59
CA VAL A 160 1.68 -12.81 12.18
C VAL A 160 1.05 -11.46 11.86
N GLY A 161 1.47 -10.80 10.80
CA GLY A 161 0.89 -9.55 10.32
C GLY A 161 0.95 -9.46 8.80
N GLN A 162 0.22 -8.52 8.26
CA GLN A 162 0.29 -8.10 6.86
C GLN A 162 0.99 -6.75 6.81
N ASN A 163 2.26 -6.69 6.39
CA ASN A 163 3.12 -5.51 6.59
C ASN A 163 3.33 -5.18 8.08
N ILE A 164 3.65 -6.21 8.86
CA ILE A 164 3.78 -6.14 10.33
C ILE A 164 4.74 -5.04 10.80
N LYS A 165 5.66 -4.60 9.97
CA LYS A 165 6.56 -3.47 10.24
C LYS A 165 5.79 -2.21 10.63
N TYR A 166 4.69 -1.92 9.94
CA TYR A 166 3.81 -0.80 10.23
C TYR A 166 3.27 -0.89 11.67
N ASP A 167 2.68 -2.02 12.02
CA ASP A 167 2.09 -2.26 13.34
C ASP A 167 3.13 -2.18 14.46
N MET A 168 4.33 -2.70 14.19
CA MET A 168 5.45 -2.63 15.15
C MET A 168 5.84 -1.18 15.45
N ILE A 169 5.93 -0.31 14.44
CA ILE A 169 6.27 1.12 14.62
C ILE A 169 5.14 1.82 15.38
N VAL A 170 3.88 1.61 14.98
CA VAL A 170 2.71 2.18 15.66
C VAL A 170 2.71 1.79 17.15
N LEU A 171 2.86 0.50 17.46
CA LEU A 171 2.88 0.01 18.85
C LEU A 171 4.09 0.54 19.64
N GLN A 172 5.24 0.73 18.99
CA GLN A 172 6.42 1.34 19.61
C GLN A 172 6.16 2.79 20.04
N ASN A 173 5.37 3.56 19.28
CA ASN A 173 4.95 4.90 19.67
C ASN A 173 4.08 4.91 20.93
N TYR A 174 3.46 3.77 21.28
CA TYR A 174 2.75 3.55 22.55
C TYR A 174 3.59 2.85 23.61
N GLY A 175 4.91 2.75 23.38
CA GLY A 175 5.87 2.22 24.32
C GLY A 175 5.86 0.69 24.46
N VAL A 176 5.35 -0.03 23.47
CA VAL A 176 5.27 -1.49 23.45
C VAL A 176 6.06 -2.04 22.26
N GLU A 177 6.93 -3.03 22.53
CA GLU A 177 7.68 -3.73 21.51
C GLU A 177 7.00 -5.06 21.13
N VAL A 178 7.02 -5.40 19.85
CA VAL A 178 6.61 -6.74 19.40
C VAL A 178 7.84 -7.64 19.38
N LYS A 179 7.84 -8.69 20.21
CA LYS A 179 8.98 -9.60 20.38
C LYS A 179 8.63 -11.03 19.96
N GLY A 180 9.66 -11.82 19.72
CA GLY A 180 9.56 -13.22 19.32
C GLY A 180 9.60 -13.42 17.82
N PRO A 181 9.33 -14.64 17.33
CA PRO A 181 9.32 -14.90 15.88
C PRO A 181 8.21 -14.14 15.19
N LEU A 182 8.50 -13.72 13.94
CA LEU A 182 7.59 -12.97 13.08
C LEU A 182 7.24 -13.79 11.83
N PHE A 183 6.07 -13.55 11.30
CA PHE A 183 5.65 -13.96 9.96
C PHE A 183 4.88 -12.80 9.32
N ASP A 184 5.42 -12.24 8.25
CA ASP A 184 4.77 -11.20 7.47
C ASP A 184 4.22 -11.81 6.18
N THR A 185 2.89 -11.74 5.99
CA THR A 185 2.22 -12.33 4.83
C THR A 185 2.51 -11.58 3.54
N MET A 186 2.73 -10.27 3.61
CA MET A 186 3.13 -9.46 2.45
C MET A 186 4.55 -9.84 2.00
N VAL A 187 5.49 -9.95 2.92
CA VAL A 187 6.87 -10.34 2.62
C VAL A 187 6.94 -11.80 2.14
N ALA A 188 6.16 -12.71 2.76
CA ALA A 188 6.08 -14.10 2.32
C ALA A 188 5.65 -14.20 0.85
N HIS A 189 4.61 -13.48 0.47
CA HIS A 189 4.15 -13.46 -0.91
C HIS A 189 5.16 -12.75 -1.84
N TYR A 190 5.82 -11.69 -1.39
CA TYR A 190 6.87 -11.02 -2.17
C TYR A 190 8.03 -11.98 -2.51
N VAL A 191 8.44 -12.82 -1.55
CA VAL A 191 9.48 -13.83 -1.77
C VAL A 191 9.03 -14.88 -2.80
N LEU A 192 7.76 -15.26 -2.78
CA LEU A 192 7.20 -16.27 -3.68
C LEU A 192 6.92 -15.74 -5.09
N GLN A 193 6.35 -14.54 -5.18
CA GLN A 193 5.83 -13.95 -6.43
C GLN A 193 6.13 -12.45 -6.50
N PRO A 194 7.41 -12.03 -6.67
CA PRO A 194 7.82 -10.63 -6.57
C PRO A 194 7.18 -9.70 -7.61
N GLU A 195 6.70 -10.25 -8.73
CA GLU A 195 6.12 -9.49 -9.84
C GLU A 195 4.61 -9.20 -9.64
N LEU A 196 3.98 -9.79 -8.63
CA LEU A 196 2.55 -9.66 -8.40
C LEU A 196 2.23 -8.59 -7.35
N ARG A 197 0.93 -8.35 -7.11
CA ARG A 197 0.47 -7.47 -6.04
C ARG A 197 0.53 -8.21 -4.70
N HIS A 198 0.81 -7.49 -3.62
CA HIS A 198 0.97 -8.08 -2.28
C HIS A 198 -0.06 -7.55 -1.27
N GLY A 199 -1.06 -6.78 -1.72
CA GLY A 199 -2.14 -6.30 -0.86
C GLY A 199 -3.03 -7.44 -0.35
N MET A 200 -3.56 -7.32 0.86
CA MET A 200 -4.35 -8.35 1.52
C MET A 200 -5.58 -8.77 0.70
N ASP A 201 -6.32 -7.81 0.13
CA ASP A 201 -7.49 -8.09 -0.71
C ASP A 201 -7.15 -9.02 -1.88
N TYR A 202 -6.05 -8.71 -2.58
CA TYR A 202 -5.56 -9.53 -3.69
C TYR A 202 -5.14 -10.93 -3.22
N LEU A 203 -4.41 -11.02 -2.09
CA LEU A 203 -3.98 -12.31 -1.55
C LEU A 203 -5.17 -13.15 -1.08
N ALA A 204 -6.17 -12.54 -0.46
CA ALA A 204 -7.40 -13.21 -0.03
C ALA A 204 -8.18 -13.77 -1.23
N GLU A 205 -8.26 -13.00 -2.33
CA GLU A 205 -8.94 -13.46 -3.54
C GLU A 205 -8.24 -14.68 -4.16
N ILE A 206 -6.91 -14.64 -4.35
CA ILE A 206 -6.18 -15.69 -5.07
C ILE A 206 -5.90 -16.94 -4.24
N TYR A 207 -5.61 -16.80 -2.94
CA TYR A 207 -5.25 -17.92 -2.07
C TYR A 207 -6.39 -18.48 -1.24
N LEU A 208 -7.38 -17.65 -0.89
CA LEU A 208 -8.49 -18.04 -0.03
C LEU A 208 -9.83 -18.10 -0.76
N HIS A 209 -9.90 -17.65 -2.02
CA HIS A 209 -11.15 -17.43 -2.75
C HIS A 209 -12.14 -16.60 -1.94
N TYR A 210 -11.64 -15.54 -1.31
CA TYR A 210 -12.36 -14.71 -0.37
C TYR A 210 -12.27 -13.23 -0.76
N GLN A 211 -13.41 -12.55 -0.74
CA GLN A 211 -13.52 -11.10 -0.93
C GLN A 211 -13.62 -10.44 0.43
N THR A 212 -12.62 -9.63 0.77
CA THR A 212 -12.58 -8.84 2.01
C THR A 212 -13.51 -7.64 1.96
N ILE A 213 -13.81 -7.08 3.11
CA ILE A 213 -14.46 -5.75 3.22
C ILE A 213 -13.42 -4.70 2.81
N HIS A 214 -13.75 -3.87 1.83
CA HIS A 214 -12.84 -2.78 1.44
C HIS A 214 -12.94 -1.60 2.41
N ILE A 215 -11.81 -0.99 2.75
CA ILE A 215 -11.76 0.16 3.66
C ILE A 215 -12.65 1.32 3.19
N GLU A 216 -12.80 1.50 1.88
CA GLU A 216 -13.68 2.51 1.29
C GLU A 216 -15.16 2.31 1.61
N GLU A 217 -15.58 1.11 1.98
CA GLU A 217 -16.96 0.84 2.45
C GLU A 217 -17.20 1.45 3.84
N LEU A 218 -16.14 1.58 4.66
CA LEU A 218 -16.22 2.16 6.00
C LEU A 218 -16.03 3.67 5.98
N ILE A 219 -14.96 4.15 5.34
CA ILE A 219 -14.55 5.56 5.40
C ILE A 219 -14.93 6.37 4.15
N GLY A 220 -15.47 5.71 3.14
CA GLY A 220 -15.84 6.31 1.85
C GLY A 220 -14.66 6.38 0.87
N PRO A 221 -14.94 6.74 -0.39
CA PRO A 221 -13.96 6.75 -1.47
C PRO A 221 -12.86 7.80 -1.22
N LYS A 222 -11.66 7.54 -1.77
CA LYS A 222 -10.51 8.46 -1.70
C LYS A 222 -10.90 9.87 -2.17
N GLY A 223 -10.61 10.89 -1.38
CA GLY A 223 -10.86 12.28 -1.70
C GLY A 223 -11.12 13.17 -0.48
N LYS A 224 -11.50 14.42 -0.72
CA LYS A 224 -11.71 15.44 0.34
C LYS A 224 -12.79 15.08 1.38
N ASN A 225 -13.70 14.18 1.04
CA ASN A 225 -14.80 13.78 1.91
C ASN A 225 -14.57 12.40 2.55
N GLN A 226 -13.40 11.80 2.37
CA GLN A 226 -13.06 10.54 3.03
C GLN A 226 -12.98 10.77 4.54
N LYS A 227 -13.70 9.93 5.30
CA LYS A 227 -13.68 9.97 6.77
C LYS A 227 -12.35 9.40 7.28
N ASN A 228 -12.05 9.69 8.53
CA ASN A 228 -10.98 9.03 9.25
C ASN A 228 -11.54 7.82 10.01
N MET A 229 -10.74 6.78 10.20
CA MET A 229 -11.14 5.60 10.99
C MET A 229 -11.54 6.00 12.42
N ARG A 230 -10.93 7.06 12.98
CA ARG A 230 -11.24 7.63 14.30
C ARG A 230 -12.66 8.20 14.40
N ASP A 231 -13.26 8.60 13.27
CA ASP A 231 -14.61 9.20 13.24
C ASP A 231 -15.73 8.16 13.30
N LEU A 232 -15.40 6.87 13.22
CA LEU A 232 -16.36 5.78 13.19
C LEU A 232 -16.63 5.21 14.60
N ASP A 233 -17.84 4.68 14.81
CA ASP A 233 -18.15 3.90 16.02
C ASP A 233 -17.36 2.57 15.99
N PRO A 234 -16.76 2.14 17.11
CA PRO A 234 -16.11 0.82 17.18
C PRO A 234 -16.97 -0.35 16.72
N LYS A 235 -18.31 -0.21 16.79
CA LYS A 235 -19.26 -1.21 16.28
C LYS A 235 -19.29 -1.32 14.77
N ASP A 236 -18.90 -0.26 14.07
CA ASP A 236 -18.80 -0.25 12.61
C ASP A 236 -17.46 -0.79 12.15
N ILE A 237 -16.39 -0.57 12.95
CA ILE A 237 -15.01 -0.99 12.64
C ILE A 237 -14.77 -2.47 12.93
N TYR A 238 -15.31 -3.01 14.04
CA TYR A 238 -14.86 -4.29 14.59
C TYR A 238 -14.94 -5.47 13.62
N ARG A 239 -15.91 -5.49 12.71
CA ARG A 239 -16.05 -6.58 11.74
C ARG A 239 -14.94 -6.57 10.72
N TYR A 240 -14.62 -5.40 10.19
CA TYR A 240 -13.52 -5.15 9.29
C TYR A 240 -12.17 -5.52 9.94
N ALA A 241 -11.85 -4.93 11.09
CA ALA A 241 -10.59 -5.18 11.80
C ALA A 241 -10.41 -6.65 12.24
N CYS A 242 -11.49 -7.32 12.65
CA CYS A 242 -11.45 -8.76 12.96
C CYS A 242 -11.21 -9.60 11.70
N GLU A 243 -11.79 -9.20 10.55
CA GLU A 243 -11.58 -9.85 9.27
C GLU A 243 -10.12 -9.76 8.84
N ASP A 244 -9.49 -8.58 8.96
CA ASP A 244 -8.09 -8.38 8.58
C ASP A 244 -7.15 -9.28 9.38
N ALA A 245 -7.34 -9.40 10.69
CA ALA A 245 -6.55 -10.32 11.51
C ALA A 245 -6.82 -11.81 11.18
N ASP A 246 -8.07 -12.19 10.90
CA ASP A 246 -8.45 -13.57 10.55
C ASP A 246 -7.92 -13.96 9.15
N VAL A 247 -8.08 -13.08 8.16
CA VAL A 247 -7.53 -13.27 6.80
C VAL A 247 -6.01 -13.38 6.85
N THR A 248 -5.34 -12.53 7.62
CA THR A 248 -3.90 -12.58 7.83
C THR A 248 -3.45 -13.94 8.40
N LEU A 249 -4.20 -14.49 9.38
CA LEU A 249 -3.92 -15.83 9.92
C LEU A 249 -4.10 -16.93 8.86
N LYS A 250 -5.17 -16.87 8.08
CA LYS A 250 -5.42 -17.84 7.00
C LYS A 250 -4.37 -17.77 5.90
N LEU A 251 -3.99 -16.56 5.49
CA LEU A 251 -2.92 -16.34 4.51
C LEU A 251 -1.60 -16.92 5.00
N LYS A 252 -1.24 -16.71 6.28
CA LYS A 252 -0.05 -17.34 6.88
C LYS A 252 -0.07 -18.85 6.70
N ASN A 253 -1.20 -19.51 6.96
CA ASN A 253 -1.32 -20.96 6.87
C ASN A 253 -1.12 -21.50 5.45
N VAL A 254 -1.50 -20.74 4.42
CA VAL A 254 -1.30 -21.11 3.02
C VAL A 254 0.11 -20.76 2.57
N LEU A 255 0.56 -19.53 2.80
CA LEU A 255 1.87 -19.05 2.33
C LEU A 255 3.04 -19.79 2.98
N GLU A 256 2.91 -20.24 4.23
CA GLU A 256 3.93 -21.07 4.88
C GLU A 256 4.15 -22.40 4.13
N LYS A 257 3.09 -23.01 3.59
CA LYS A 257 3.20 -24.23 2.77
C LYS A 257 3.87 -23.91 1.43
N GLU A 258 3.44 -22.82 0.78
CA GLU A 258 4.04 -22.37 -0.48
C GLU A 258 5.54 -22.08 -0.33
N LEU A 259 5.95 -21.39 0.75
CA LEU A 259 7.38 -21.13 1.04
C LEU A 259 8.18 -22.43 1.13
N LYS A 260 7.61 -23.46 1.75
CA LYS A 260 8.25 -24.78 1.87
C LYS A 260 8.31 -25.51 0.54
N GLU A 261 7.22 -25.50 -0.23
CA GLU A 261 7.13 -26.18 -1.53
C GLU A 261 8.06 -25.57 -2.58
N ASN A 262 8.37 -24.28 -2.45
CA ASN A 262 9.27 -23.52 -3.33
C ASN A 262 10.71 -23.37 -2.79
N ASP A 263 11.09 -24.11 -1.73
CA ASP A 263 12.43 -24.02 -1.10
C ASP A 263 12.82 -22.59 -0.64
N ALA A 264 11.84 -21.74 -0.33
CA ALA A 264 12.03 -20.33 0.02
C ALA A 264 12.09 -20.08 1.55
N GLU A 265 11.86 -21.11 2.38
CA GLU A 265 11.84 -21.00 3.86
C GLU A 265 13.13 -20.36 4.41
N LYS A 266 14.29 -20.76 3.90
CA LYS A 266 15.57 -20.26 4.37
C LYS A 266 15.73 -18.76 4.12
N LEU A 267 15.40 -18.29 2.91
CA LEU A 267 15.41 -16.87 2.58
C LEU A 267 14.45 -16.11 3.50
N PHE A 268 13.23 -16.60 3.63
CA PHE A 268 12.18 -15.96 4.42
C PHE A 268 12.55 -15.88 5.92
N TYR A 269 12.89 -17.00 6.56
CA TYR A 269 13.10 -17.05 8.01
C TYR A 269 14.48 -16.59 8.47
N GLU A 270 15.54 -16.77 7.67
CA GLU A 270 16.91 -16.44 8.06
C GLU A 270 17.34 -15.04 7.60
N ILE A 271 16.67 -14.46 6.60
CA ILE A 271 17.04 -13.14 6.05
C ILE A 271 15.88 -12.14 6.19
N GLU A 272 14.73 -12.40 5.58
CA GLU A 272 13.66 -11.42 5.47
C GLU A 272 13.01 -11.12 6.84
N MET A 273 12.63 -12.13 7.59
CA MET A 273 12.01 -11.91 8.90
C MET A 273 12.94 -11.26 9.92
N PRO A 274 14.23 -11.62 10.04
CA PRO A 274 15.19 -10.89 10.89
C PRO A 274 15.44 -9.44 10.44
N LEU A 275 15.26 -9.12 9.17
CA LEU A 275 15.42 -7.76 8.64
C LEU A 275 14.29 -6.83 9.09
N VAL A 276 13.07 -7.34 9.30
CA VAL A 276 11.90 -6.52 9.69
C VAL A 276 12.18 -5.68 10.95
N PRO A 277 12.61 -6.24 12.10
CA PRO A 277 12.91 -5.43 13.29
C PRO A 277 14.09 -4.46 13.09
N VAL A 278 15.03 -4.76 12.20
CA VAL A 278 16.12 -3.84 11.85
C VAL A 278 15.55 -2.61 11.13
N LEU A 279 14.66 -2.83 10.16
CA LEU A 279 13.98 -1.74 9.46
C LEU A 279 13.08 -0.91 10.38
N VAL A 280 12.34 -1.56 11.30
CA VAL A 280 11.59 -0.86 12.35
C VAL A 280 12.51 0.07 13.15
N ASN A 281 13.67 -0.40 13.55
CA ASN A 281 14.63 0.40 14.32
C ASN A 281 15.19 1.59 13.50
N ILE A 282 15.56 1.35 12.24
CA ILE A 282 16.07 2.40 11.35
C ILE A 282 15.01 3.47 11.10
N GLU A 283 13.79 3.07 10.75
CA GLU A 283 12.69 3.98 10.44
C GLU A 283 12.23 4.76 11.67
N SER A 284 12.15 4.12 12.84
CA SER A 284 11.76 4.78 14.09
C SER A 284 12.81 5.79 14.60
N ASN A 285 14.11 5.53 14.37
CA ASN A 285 15.16 6.48 14.70
C ASN A 285 15.23 7.65 13.72
N GLY A 286 14.82 7.42 12.46
CA GLY A 286 14.88 8.41 11.41
C GLY A 286 16.30 8.85 11.04
N VAL A 287 16.38 9.93 10.26
CA VAL A 287 17.64 10.52 9.80
C VAL A 287 17.66 12.01 10.18
N LEU A 288 18.71 12.45 10.84
CA LEU A 288 18.92 13.85 11.15
C LEU A 288 19.30 14.62 9.88
N LEU A 289 18.47 15.57 9.50
CA LEU A 289 18.75 16.46 8.37
C LEU A 289 19.36 17.78 8.87
N ASP A 290 20.42 18.24 8.20
CA ASP A 290 20.94 19.60 8.37
C ASP A 290 20.05 20.57 7.59
N THR A 291 19.00 21.03 8.24
CA THR A 291 18.01 21.93 7.64
C THR A 291 18.58 23.30 7.32
N GLU A 292 19.63 23.76 8.06
CA GLU A 292 20.28 25.04 7.79
C GLU A 292 21.13 24.95 6.51
N ALA A 293 21.91 23.90 6.32
CA ALA A 293 22.66 23.64 5.08
C ALA A 293 21.72 23.51 3.87
N LEU A 294 20.59 22.82 4.02
CA LEU A 294 19.56 22.73 2.97
C LEU A 294 18.97 24.09 2.63
N LYS A 295 18.68 24.92 3.62
CA LYS A 295 18.16 26.29 3.41
C LYS A 295 19.15 27.16 2.67
N GLN A 296 20.42 27.18 3.10
CA GLN A 296 21.49 27.92 2.45
C GLN A 296 21.68 27.46 0.99
N SER A 297 21.63 26.16 0.75
CA SER A 297 21.72 25.59 -0.60
C SER A 297 20.52 26.03 -1.46
N SER A 298 19.30 26.01 -0.90
CA SER A 298 18.09 26.44 -1.58
C SER A 298 18.15 27.94 -1.96
N GLU A 299 18.58 28.80 -1.03
CA GLU A 299 18.75 30.23 -1.29
C GLU A 299 19.81 30.50 -2.37
N HIS A 300 20.94 29.79 -2.30
CA HIS A 300 22.00 29.88 -3.30
C HIS A 300 21.52 29.45 -4.70
N PHE A 301 20.87 28.30 -4.82
CA PHE A 301 20.35 27.83 -6.10
C PHE A 301 19.24 28.73 -6.64
N THR A 302 18.38 29.25 -5.78
CA THR A 302 17.35 30.22 -6.20
C THR A 302 17.96 31.47 -6.81
N ALA A 303 19.00 32.01 -6.19
CA ALA A 303 19.71 33.16 -6.72
C ALA A 303 20.41 32.85 -8.06
N GLN A 304 21.05 31.70 -8.17
CA GLN A 304 21.68 31.27 -9.43
C GLN A 304 20.63 31.05 -10.53
N MET A 305 19.53 30.40 -10.23
CA MET A 305 18.43 30.18 -11.19
C MET A 305 17.88 31.51 -11.72
N ALA A 306 17.62 32.48 -10.83
CA ALA A 306 17.13 33.80 -11.23
C ALA A 306 18.14 34.54 -12.14
N ALA A 307 19.44 34.45 -11.85
CA ALA A 307 20.47 35.03 -12.70
C ALA A 307 20.53 34.38 -14.10
N ILE A 308 20.48 33.06 -14.16
CA ILE A 308 20.48 32.31 -15.42
C ILE A 308 19.20 32.57 -16.22
N GLU A 309 18.05 32.61 -15.54
CA GLU A 309 16.76 32.90 -16.16
C GLU A 309 16.78 34.28 -16.83
N LYS A 310 17.32 35.29 -16.15
CA LYS A 310 17.50 36.63 -16.70
C LYS A 310 18.42 36.60 -17.93
N GLU A 311 19.55 35.90 -17.88
CA GLU A 311 20.47 35.76 -19.01
C GLU A 311 19.79 35.08 -20.21
N ILE A 312 18.99 34.03 -19.96
CA ILE A 312 18.20 33.35 -21.01
C ILE A 312 17.22 34.33 -21.68
N TYR A 313 16.48 35.13 -20.90
CA TYR A 313 15.55 36.11 -21.46
C TYR A 313 16.26 37.22 -22.24
N GLU A 314 17.42 37.67 -21.78
CA GLU A 314 18.24 38.65 -22.52
C GLU A 314 18.71 38.07 -23.86
N LEU A 315 19.19 36.82 -23.88
CA LEU A 315 19.61 36.11 -25.11
C LEU A 315 18.41 35.83 -26.03
N ALA A 316 17.28 35.46 -25.49
CA ALA A 316 16.06 35.21 -26.25
C ALA A 316 15.41 36.50 -26.79
N GLY A 317 15.67 37.65 -26.15
CA GLY A 317 15.06 38.93 -26.44
C GLY A 317 13.60 39.04 -26.01
N GLU A 318 13.10 38.12 -25.20
CA GLU A 318 11.75 38.11 -24.62
C GLU A 318 11.65 37.11 -23.46
N GLU A 319 10.65 37.31 -22.59
CA GLU A 319 10.31 36.37 -21.53
C GLU A 319 9.42 35.25 -22.07
N PHE A 320 9.66 34.02 -21.66
CA PHE A 320 8.89 32.84 -22.03
C PHE A 320 8.97 31.78 -20.93
N ASN A 321 8.11 30.77 -20.97
CA ASN A 321 8.17 29.69 -20.00
C ASN A 321 9.32 28.71 -20.33
N ILE A 322 10.45 28.86 -19.63
CA ILE A 322 11.64 28.02 -19.79
C ILE A 322 11.37 26.55 -19.46
N ALA A 323 10.39 26.26 -18.58
CA ALA A 323 9.96 24.89 -18.28
C ALA A 323 9.09 24.26 -19.38
N SER A 324 8.74 24.99 -20.44
CA SER A 324 7.96 24.50 -21.56
C SER A 324 8.84 24.09 -22.73
N PRO A 325 9.06 22.78 -22.98
CA PRO A 325 9.87 22.32 -24.14
C PRO A 325 9.39 22.89 -25.48
N LYS A 326 8.08 23.14 -25.61
CA LYS A 326 7.51 23.76 -26.81
C LYS A 326 8.01 25.18 -27.00
N GLN A 327 7.89 26.04 -25.97
CA GLN A 327 8.32 27.44 -26.06
C GLN A 327 9.84 27.54 -26.21
N VAL A 328 10.61 26.72 -25.48
CA VAL A 328 12.07 26.62 -25.67
C VAL A 328 12.39 26.27 -27.13
N GLY A 329 11.72 25.30 -27.71
CA GLY A 329 11.91 24.94 -29.12
C GLY A 329 11.57 26.06 -30.10
N GLU A 330 10.49 26.80 -29.87
CA GLU A 330 10.11 27.95 -30.68
C GLU A 330 11.17 29.07 -30.59
N ILE A 331 11.68 29.37 -29.41
CA ILE A 331 12.76 30.36 -29.23
C ILE A 331 14.05 29.92 -29.93
N LEU A 332 14.51 28.70 -29.69
CA LEU A 332 15.79 28.23 -30.19
C LEU A 332 15.78 28.03 -31.73
N PHE A 333 14.73 27.47 -32.27
CA PHE A 333 14.71 27.01 -33.66
C PHE A 333 13.91 27.89 -34.61
N ASP A 334 12.83 28.51 -34.16
CA ASP A 334 12.03 29.40 -35.04
C ASP A 334 12.52 30.87 -34.95
N LYS A 335 12.88 31.36 -33.74
CA LYS A 335 13.34 32.74 -33.54
C LYS A 335 14.85 32.92 -33.72
N LEU A 336 15.63 32.21 -32.90
CA LEU A 336 17.11 32.35 -32.90
C LEU A 336 17.77 31.57 -34.02
N LYS A 337 17.10 30.55 -34.58
CA LYS A 337 17.57 29.72 -35.69
C LYS A 337 18.99 29.17 -35.48
N ILE A 338 19.25 28.64 -34.25
CA ILE A 338 20.57 28.16 -33.86
C ILE A 338 21.08 26.97 -34.70
N VAL A 339 20.17 26.31 -35.44
CA VAL A 339 20.48 25.28 -36.45
C VAL A 339 19.63 25.47 -37.69
N ASP A 340 20.17 25.21 -38.88
CA ASP A 340 19.47 25.39 -40.16
C ASP A 340 18.28 24.45 -40.38
N LYS A 341 18.33 23.24 -39.81
CA LYS A 341 17.29 22.21 -39.93
C LYS A 341 17.08 21.49 -38.59
N ALA A 342 16.21 22.06 -37.77
CA ALA A 342 15.80 21.42 -36.54
C ALA A 342 14.85 20.24 -36.82
N ARG A 343 15.06 19.11 -36.11
CA ARG A 343 14.18 17.93 -36.23
C ARG A 343 12.93 18.13 -35.41
N LYS A 344 11.79 17.72 -36.01
CA LYS A 344 10.50 17.73 -35.30
C LYS A 344 9.95 16.29 -35.20
N THR A 345 9.27 16.01 -34.11
CA THR A 345 8.50 14.78 -33.93
C THR A 345 7.32 14.72 -34.91
N LYS A 346 6.65 13.56 -35.01
CA LYS A 346 5.40 13.45 -35.81
C LYS A 346 4.29 14.38 -35.30
N THR A 347 4.35 14.81 -34.05
CA THR A 347 3.41 15.76 -33.41
C THR A 347 3.86 17.21 -33.52
N GLY A 348 4.93 17.50 -34.25
CA GLY A 348 5.41 18.86 -34.52
C GLY A 348 6.25 19.51 -33.42
N GLN A 349 6.62 18.79 -32.37
CA GLN A 349 7.52 19.27 -31.33
C GLN A 349 8.98 19.13 -31.78
N TYR A 350 9.82 20.08 -31.40
CA TYR A 350 11.27 20.01 -31.61
C TYR A 350 11.90 18.91 -30.77
N VAL A 351 12.91 18.21 -31.33
CA VAL A 351 13.65 17.12 -30.67
C VAL A 351 15.01 17.63 -30.21
#